data_6f49b1cd84ce4e87a378528e25b90459
#
_entry.id   6f49b1cd84ce4e87a378528e25b90459
#
_cell.length_a   1.000
_cell.length_b   1.000
_cell.length_c   1.000
_cell.angle_alpha   90.00
_cell.angle_beta   90.00
_cell.angle_gamma   90.00
#
_symmetry.space_group_name_H-M   'P 1'
#
loop_
_entity.id
_entity.type
_entity.pdbx_description
1 polymer ?
#
loop_
_entity_poly.entity_id
_entity_poly.type
_entity_poly.pdbx_seq_one_letter_code
_entity_poly.pdbx_strand_id
1 'polypeptide(L)'
;MTQHLQSYLGYSYPSQLAELVKKVWPKDRLAKLPQDHHLRKLFDIAYHASLLRDEDRQVMFRLIFEDPALLPPEDGPPSGLMPLYLDRPRPFNEQEIRRLSMAALFFRSMIGVCRSLHHDLQIWGMVVSGTRWLSSLAGGRYHGAPEPDSIVVHSLGPGRLTIHLGKHRIATLAGGRIESRAFDLFESKWLQTVFSQVRTSFLQEAFGEVTDARYVPVDVDFVRMMTYNIVLRTLSVVRNGRHGGTLVIIEPEDEAMLRSPAAALRFKYLIADCPARRRYARMLSRAILRLAKLASHHRKPNAGWTEYQTLMDAELSDMDEALFDFAHFLADLMAVDGALVVTQALDLIGFGAELRFEATGMKSVRHALDLEGEIWANEPLDNVGTRHRAVYRFCRGYPRCLAIVVSQDGSVQFVRNHNGEVTYWNQLSW
;
A
#
# COMPACT_ATOMS: atom_id res chain seq x y z
N MET A 1 -25.00 6.73 16.32
CA MET A 1 -24.39 5.43 16.59
C MET A 1 -25.04 4.26 15.84
N THR A 2 -26.34 4.21 15.66
CA THR A 2 -27.06 3.07 15.04
C THR A 2 -26.98 2.99 13.50
N GLN A 3 -26.73 4.08 12.79
CA GLN A 3 -26.63 4.09 11.32
C GLN A 3 -25.30 3.54 10.75
N HIS A 4 -24.23 3.54 11.53
CA HIS A 4 -22.95 2.95 11.10
C HIS A 4 -22.91 1.41 11.18
N LEU A 5 -23.68 0.80 12.07
CA LEU A 5 -23.75 -0.65 12.22
C LEU A 5 -24.52 -1.38 11.11
N GLN A 6 -25.48 -0.72 10.48
CA GLN A 6 -26.27 -1.32 9.36
C GLN A 6 -25.45 -1.48 8.07
N SER A 7 -24.36 -0.71 7.87
CA SER A 7 -23.50 -0.85 6.68
C SER A 7 -22.57 -2.09 6.72
N TYR A 8 -22.43 -2.75 7.85
CA TYR A 8 -21.53 -3.91 8.01
C TYR A 8 -22.18 -5.27 7.67
N LEU A 9 -23.50 -5.33 7.51
CA LEU A 9 -24.24 -6.57 7.26
C LEU A 9 -24.69 -6.77 5.80
N GLY A 10 -24.44 -5.81 4.90
CA GLY A 10 -24.80 -5.88 3.49
C GLY A 10 -23.61 -5.72 2.54
N TYR A 11 -23.73 -6.33 1.34
CA TYR A 11 -22.76 -6.07 0.28
C TYR A 11 -22.90 -4.66 -0.27
N SER A 12 -21.76 -4.02 -0.54
CA SER A 12 -21.70 -2.72 -1.20
C SER A 12 -21.42 -2.88 -2.69
N TYR A 13 -22.03 -2.00 -3.48
CA TYR A 13 -21.97 -1.98 -4.94
C TYR A 13 -21.34 -0.66 -5.45
N PRO A 14 -21.01 -0.56 -6.74
CA PRO A 14 -20.46 0.67 -7.32
C PRO A 14 -21.30 1.93 -7.06
N SER A 15 -22.62 1.81 -6.96
CA SER A 15 -23.49 2.94 -6.63
C SER A 15 -23.22 3.52 -5.24
N GLN A 16 -23.02 2.68 -4.21
CA GLN A 16 -22.64 3.13 -2.88
C GLN A 16 -21.20 3.69 -2.87
N LEU A 17 -20.30 3.14 -3.70
CA LEU A 17 -18.96 3.70 -3.89
C LEU A 17 -19.06 5.13 -4.46
N ALA A 18 -19.90 5.36 -5.46
CA ALA A 18 -20.11 6.69 -6.02
C ALA A 18 -20.64 7.69 -4.98
N GLU A 19 -21.60 7.28 -4.14
CA GLU A 19 -22.11 8.11 -3.04
C GLU A 19 -21.01 8.45 -2.02
N LEU A 20 -20.21 7.46 -1.63
CA LEU A 20 -19.11 7.72 -0.70
C LEU A 20 -18.09 8.67 -1.32
N VAL A 21 -17.66 8.43 -2.57
CA VAL A 21 -16.71 9.30 -3.27
C VAL A 21 -17.21 10.74 -3.30
N LYS A 22 -18.45 10.99 -3.64
CA LYS A 22 -19.05 12.34 -3.61
C LYS A 22 -18.96 12.98 -2.22
N LYS A 23 -19.26 12.20 -1.18
CA LYS A 23 -19.26 12.68 0.21
C LYS A 23 -17.86 13.05 0.73
N VAL A 24 -16.84 12.28 0.35
CA VAL A 24 -15.46 12.46 0.85
C VAL A 24 -14.58 13.23 -0.13
N TRP A 25 -15.10 13.61 -1.30
CA TRP A 25 -14.35 14.36 -2.30
C TRP A 25 -13.92 15.72 -1.76
N PRO A 26 -12.65 16.14 -1.99
CA PRO A 26 -12.18 17.43 -1.54
C PRO A 26 -13.00 18.60 -2.11
N LYS A 27 -13.46 19.49 -1.26
CA LYS A 27 -14.38 20.58 -1.67
C LYS A 27 -13.75 21.56 -2.65
N ASP A 28 -12.44 21.78 -2.53
CA ASP A 28 -11.64 22.62 -3.44
C ASP A 28 -11.42 21.98 -4.81
N ARG A 29 -11.77 20.71 -4.98
CA ARG A 29 -11.62 19.90 -6.20
C ARG A 29 -12.95 19.44 -6.79
N LEU A 30 -14.07 20.02 -6.37
CA LEU A 30 -15.40 19.61 -6.86
C LEU A 30 -15.58 19.75 -8.38
N ALA A 31 -14.91 20.72 -9.00
CA ALA A 31 -14.96 20.93 -10.45
C ALA A 31 -14.40 19.74 -11.25
N LYS A 32 -13.55 18.88 -10.64
CA LYS A 32 -12.99 17.67 -11.25
C LYS A 32 -13.87 16.43 -11.05
N LEU A 33 -14.92 16.52 -10.25
CA LEU A 33 -15.84 15.41 -10.06
C LEU A 33 -16.85 15.35 -11.22
N PRO A 34 -16.99 14.20 -11.91
CA PRO A 34 -18.01 14.03 -12.94
C PRO A 34 -19.43 14.24 -12.38
N GLN A 35 -20.36 14.59 -13.25
CA GLN A 35 -21.78 14.60 -12.88
C GLN A 35 -22.22 13.22 -12.37
N ASP A 36 -23.20 13.18 -11.48
CA ASP A 36 -23.59 11.97 -10.74
C ASP A 36 -23.84 10.76 -11.65
N HIS A 37 -24.58 10.92 -12.73
CA HIS A 37 -24.86 9.84 -13.67
C HIS A 37 -23.61 9.31 -14.39
N HIS A 38 -22.65 10.20 -14.74
CA HIS A 38 -21.39 9.81 -15.34
C HIS A 38 -20.49 9.08 -14.33
N LEU A 39 -20.45 9.55 -13.07
CA LEU A 39 -19.69 8.92 -12.01
C LEU A 39 -20.18 7.49 -11.75
N ARG A 40 -21.51 7.32 -11.65
CA ARG A 40 -22.12 5.99 -11.50
C ARG A 40 -21.81 5.10 -12.69
N LYS A 41 -22.02 5.60 -13.90
CA LYS A 41 -21.73 4.85 -15.14
C LYS A 41 -20.24 4.46 -15.23
N LEU A 42 -19.32 5.38 -14.85
CA LEU A 42 -17.89 5.10 -14.83
C LEU A 42 -17.56 3.93 -13.90
N PHE A 43 -18.13 3.93 -12.69
CA PHE A 43 -17.84 2.88 -11.72
C PHE A 43 -18.56 1.56 -12.03
N ASP A 44 -19.79 1.60 -12.53
CA ASP A 44 -20.56 0.41 -12.90
C ASP A 44 -19.84 -0.36 -14.04
N ILE A 45 -19.50 0.35 -15.12
CA ILE A 45 -18.80 -0.25 -16.26
C ILE A 45 -17.42 -0.77 -15.84
N ALA A 46 -16.65 0.01 -15.05
CA ALA A 46 -15.37 -0.43 -14.54
C ALA A 46 -15.51 -1.69 -13.65
N TYR A 47 -16.52 -1.74 -12.80
CA TYR A 47 -16.80 -2.91 -11.97
C TYR A 47 -17.11 -4.16 -12.82
N HIS A 48 -18.03 -4.04 -13.77
CA HIS A 48 -18.36 -5.16 -14.66
C HIS A 48 -17.18 -5.58 -15.53
N ALA A 49 -16.40 -4.64 -16.06
CA ALA A 49 -15.17 -4.94 -16.79
C ALA A 49 -14.16 -5.73 -15.95
N SER A 50 -14.06 -5.41 -14.64
CA SER A 50 -13.17 -6.14 -13.73
C SER A 50 -13.54 -7.61 -13.52
N LEU A 51 -14.81 -7.99 -13.75
CA LEU A 51 -15.30 -9.35 -13.64
C LEU A 51 -15.01 -10.20 -14.90
N LEU A 52 -14.63 -9.55 -15.99
CA LEU A 52 -14.34 -10.22 -17.25
C LEU A 52 -12.95 -10.87 -17.22
N ARG A 53 -12.77 -11.79 -18.16
CA ARG A 53 -11.47 -12.35 -18.50
C ARG A 53 -11.18 -12.10 -19.97
N ASP A 54 -9.90 -11.98 -20.28
CA ASP A 54 -9.39 -12.02 -21.64
C ASP A 54 -8.57 -13.30 -21.75
N GLU A 55 -9.14 -14.30 -22.44
CA GLU A 55 -8.71 -15.70 -22.34
C GLU A 55 -8.72 -16.13 -20.86
N ASP A 56 -7.59 -16.62 -20.31
CA ASP A 56 -7.45 -17.00 -18.90
C ASP A 56 -6.94 -15.87 -17.99
N ARG A 57 -6.71 -14.66 -18.54
CA ARG A 57 -6.17 -13.53 -17.79
C ARG A 57 -7.28 -12.70 -17.19
N GLN A 58 -7.10 -12.27 -15.96
CA GLN A 58 -7.98 -11.30 -15.35
C GLN A 58 -7.78 -9.93 -16.00
N VAL A 59 -8.88 -9.22 -16.25
CA VAL A 59 -8.87 -7.87 -16.79
C VAL A 59 -8.42 -6.91 -15.69
N MET A 60 -7.20 -6.41 -15.82
CA MET A 60 -6.63 -5.39 -14.94
C MET A 60 -6.42 -4.11 -15.74
N PHE A 61 -6.81 -2.98 -15.19
CA PHE A 61 -6.73 -1.71 -15.90
C PHE A 61 -6.66 -0.52 -14.95
N ARG A 62 -6.20 0.60 -15.49
CA ARG A 62 -6.40 1.93 -14.93
C ARG A 62 -7.19 2.77 -15.93
N LEU A 63 -8.17 3.52 -15.45
CA LEU A 63 -8.88 4.53 -16.21
C LEU A 63 -8.52 5.91 -15.67
N ILE A 64 -8.33 6.87 -16.55
CA ILE A 64 -8.27 8.29 -16.18
C ILE A 64 -9.46 9.00 -16.80
N PHE A 65 -10.26 9.66 -15.96
CA PHE A 65 -11.37 10.48 -16.43
C PHE A 65 -10.90 11.93 -16.54
N GLU A 66 -10.51 12.35 -17.75
CA GLU A 66 -10.07 13.70 -18.04
C GLU A 66 -10.31 14.05 -19.51
N ASP A 67 -10.53 15.34 -19.77
CA ASP A 67 -10.53 15.84 -21.13
C ASP A 67 -9.09 15.76 -21.69
N PRO A 68 -8.88 15.11 -22.83
CA PRO A 68 -7.55 15.00 -23.43
C PRO A 68 -6.89 16.36 -23.68
N ALA A 69 -7.66 17.42 -23.95
CA ALA A 69 -7.14 18.76 -24.16
C ALA A 69 -6.52 19.39 -22.90
N LEU A 70 -6.83 18.86 -21.72
CA LEU A 70 -6.28 19.31 -20.43
C LEU A 70 -5.03 18.55 -20.00
N LEU A 71 -4.65 17.49 -20.72
CA LEU A 71 -3.39 16.80 -20.50
C LEU A 71 -2.27 17.57 -21.21
N PRO A 72 -1.20 17.94 -20.49
CA PRO A 72 -0.10 18.65 -21.12
C PRO A 72 0.53 17.79 -22.23
N PRO A 73 0.87 18.36 -23.38
CA PRO A 73 1.65 17.67 -24.38
C PRO A 73 3.09 17.55 -23.87
N GLU A 74 3.41 16.43 -23.26
CA GLU A 74 4.73 16.15 -22.71
C GLU A 74 5.41 15.05 -23.52
N ASP A 75 6.74 15.00 -23.44
CA ASP A 75 7.56 13.99 -24.13
C ASP A 75 7.37 12.56 -23.54
N GLY A 76 6.53 12.44 -22.52
CA GLY A 76 6.22 11.17 -21.88
C GLY A 76 7.23 10.73 -20.82
N PRO A 77 7.10 9.47 -20.35
CA PRO A 77 8.00 8.92 -19.34
C PRO A 77 9.48 9.01 -19.79
N PRO A 78 10.39 9.31 -18.84
CA PRO A 78 10.17 9.34 -17.39
C PRO A 78 9.69 10.68 -16.82
N SER A 79 9.62 11.74 -17.59
CA SER A 79 9.45 13.11 -17.10
C SER A 79 7.98 13.53 -16.98
N GLY A 80 7.07 12.86 -17.69
CA GLY A 80 5.67 13.26 -17.74
C GLY A 80 4.76 12.17 -18.31
N LEU A 81 3.54 12.57 -18.66
CA LEU A 81 2.52 11.70 -19.26
C LEU A 81 2.57 11.85 -20.79
N MET A 82 2.36 10.75 -21.50
CA MET A 82 2.24 10.76 -22.96
C MET A 82 0.81 10.34 -23.34
N PRO A 83 -0.06 11.28 -23.74
CA PRO A 83 -1.37 10.95 -24.26
C PRO A 83 -1.26 10.40 -25.69
N LEU A 84 -1.89 9.26 -25.94
CA LEU A 84 -2.03 8.64 -27.25
C LEU A 84 -3.51 8.69 -27.66
N TYR A 85 -3.80 9.41 -28.71
CA TYR A 85 -5.18 9.60 -29.19
C TYR A 85 -5.55 8.50 -30.20
N LEU A 86 -6.75 7.96 -30.06
CA LEU A 86 -7.34 7.14 -31.11
C LEU A 86 -7.88 8.03 -32.24
N ASP A 87 -7.71 7.61 -33.48
CA ASP A 87 -8.28 8.32 -34.65
C ASP A 87 -9.80 8.54 -34.50
N ARG A 88 -10.47 7.56 -33.93
CA ARG A 88 -11.91 7.63 -33.57
C ARG A 88 -12.12 7.20 -32.14
N PRO A 89 -12.77 8.02 -31.32
CA PRO A 89 -13.16 7.63 -29.96
C PRO A 89 -13.99 6.34 -29.98
N ARG A 90 -13.83 5.52 -28.95
CA ARG A 90 -14.55 4.26 -28.79
C ARG A 90 -15.65 4.40 -27.73
N PRO A 91 -16.73 3.62 -27.83
CA PRO A 91 -17.73 3.57 -26.78
C PRO A 91 -17.13 3.15 -25.46
N PHE A 92 -17.52 3.80 -24.35
CA PHE A 92 -17.12 3.39 -23.02
C PHE A 92 -18.01 2.24 -22.55
N ASN A 93 -17.51 1.01 -22.66
CA ASN A 93 -18.18 -0.22 -22.23
C ASN A 93 -17.14 -1.27 -21.78
N GLU A 94 -17.63 -2.34 -21.19
CA GLU A 94 -16.83 -3.42 -20.59
C GLU A 94 -15.95 -4.13 -21.63
N GLN A 95 -16.45 -4.31 -22.85
CA GLN A 95 -15.74 -5.02 -23.90
C GLN A 95 -14.57 -4.22 -24.45
N GLU A 96 -14.73 -2.91 -24.62
CA GLU A 96 -13.62 -2.06 -25.04
C GLU A 96 -12.57 -1.94 -23.93
N ILE A 97 -12.97 -1.84 -22.65
CA ILE A 97 -12.01 -1.87 -21.52
C ILE A 97 -11.23 -3.20 -21.53
N ARG A 98 -11.91 -4.33 -21.70
CA ARG A 98 -11.27 -5.65 -21.77
C ARG A 98 -10.19 -5.67 -22.88
N ARG A 99 -10.55 -5.25 -24.09
CA ARG A 99 -9.64 -5.25 -25.24
C ARG A 99 -8.45 -4.32 -25.03
N LEU A 100 -8.70 -3.11 -24.56
CA LEU A 100 -7.66 -2.09 -24.36
C LEU A 100 -6.76 -2.41 -23.15
N SER A 101 -7.23 -3.16 -22.16
CA SER A 101 -6.43 -3.55 -21.00
C SER A 101 -5.19 -4.38 -21.39
N MET A 102 -5.23 -5.04 -22.54
CA MET A 102 -4.09 -5.79 -23.08
C MET A 102 -2.99 -4.86 -23.63
N ALA A 103 -3.36 -3.70 -24.16
CA ALA A 103 -2.43 -2.70 -24.66
C ALA A 103 -2.08 -1.66 -23.60
N ALA A 104 -3.05 -1.24 -22.79
CA ALA A 104 -2.88 -0.31 -21.69
C ALA A 104 -2.47 -1.06 -20.41
N LEU A 105 -1.24 -1.57 -20.38
CA LEU A 105 -0.73 -2.34 -19.25
C LEU A 105 -0.88 -1.58 -17.94
N PHE A 106 -1.47 -2.22 -16.92
CA PHE A 106 -1.79 -1.63 -15.63
C PHE A 106 -0.64 -0.82 -15.01
N PHE A 107 0.59 -1.32 -15.08
CA PHE A 107 1.74 -0.68 -14.45
C PHE A 107 2.37 0.46 -15.27
N ARG A 108 1.91 0.71 -16.49
CA ARG A 108 2.55 1.69 -17.39
C ARG A 108 1.60 2.66 -18.05
N SER A 109 0.31 2.31 -18.13
CA SER A 109 -0.64 3.09 -18.93
C SER A 109 -2.00 3.14 -18.28
N MET A 110 -2.81 4.09 -18.69
CA MET A 110 -4.21 4.28 -18.31
C MET A 110 -5.07 4.41 -19.57
N ILE A 111 -6.29 3.91 -19.55
CA ILE A 111 -7.28 4.15 -20.60
C ILE A 111 -7.90 5.53 -20.35
N GLY A 112 -7.86 6.39 -21.33
CA GLY A 112 -8.39 7.75 -21.26
C GLY A 112 -9.89 7.78 -21.55
N VAL A 113 -10.67 8.30 -20.61
CA VAL A 113 -12.14 8.42 -20.68
C VAL A 113 -12.52 9.88 -20.55
N CYS A 114 -13.43 10.35 -21.38
CA CYS A 114 -14.02 11.67 -21.26
C CYS A 114 -15.51 11.67 -21.59
N ARG A 115 -16.15 12.81 -21.39
CA ARG A 115 -17.52 13.02 -21.84
C ARG A 115 -17.56 13.30 -23.34
N SER A 116 -18.42 12.61 -24.07
CA SER A 116 -18.67 12.86 -25.50
C SER A 116 -19.52 14.12 -25.72
N LEU A 117 -19.54 14.58 -26.95
CA LEU A 117 -20.44 15.67 -27.38
C LEU A 117 -21.92 15.33 -27.17
N HIS A 118 -22.29 14.06 -27.16
CA HIS A 118 -23.65 13.57 -26.94
C HIS A 118 -23.97 13.30 -25.46
N HIS A 119 -23.20 13.88 -24.54
CA HIS A 119 -23.37 13.75 -23.09
C HIS A 119 -23.23 12.32 -22.54
N ASP A 120 -22.56 11.42 -23.26
CA ASP A 120 -22.23 10.09 -22.77
C ASP A 120 -20.70 9.96 -22.51
N LEU A 121 -20.27 8.83 -21.96
CA LEU A 121 -18.84 8.53 -21.77
C LEU A 121 -18.28 7.86 -23.02
N GLN A 122 -17.05 8.24 -23.37
CA GLN A 122 -16.28 7.64 -24.46
C GLN A 122 -14.81 7.46 -24.06
N ILE A 123 -14.18 6.47 -24.69
CA ILE A 123 -12.74 6.27 -24.62
C ILE A 123 -12.10 7.08 -25.76
N TRP A 124 -11.27 8.05 -25.40
CA TRP A 124 -10.57 8.89 -26.37
C TRP A 124 -9.18 8.35 -26.75
N GLY A 125 -8.58 7.49 -25.88
CA GLY A 125 -7.25 6.97 -26.12
C GLY A 125 -6.63 6.33 -24.87
N MET A 126 -5.33 6.47 -24.76
CA MET A 126 -4.53 5.96 -23.64
C MET A 126 -3.56 7.03 -23.17
N VAL A 127 -3.17 6.95 -21.88
CA VAL A 127 -2.11 7.78 -21.30
C VAL A 127 -0.98 6.86 -20.86
N VAL A 128 0.20 7.01 -21.44
CA VAL A 128 1.39 6.31 -20.98
C VAL A 128 2.01 7.11 -19.84
N SER A 129 1.99 6.53 -18.63
CA SER A 129 2.51 7.14 -17.41
C SER A 129 3.90 6.60 -17.01
N GLY A 130 4.35 5.52 -17.66
CA GLY A 130 5.51 4.77 -17.20
C GLY A 130 5.31 4.15 -15.82
N THR A 131 6.36 3.55 -15.28
CA THR A 131 6.34 2.92 -13.95
C THR A 131 6.42 3.93 -12.81
N ARG A 132 6.92 5.13 -13.05
CA ARG A 132 7.15 6.15 -12.02
C ARG A 132 5.86 6.63 -11.35
N TRP A 133 4.75 6.71 -12.09
CA TRP A 133 3.45 7.02 -11.48
C TRP A 133 3.12 6.07 -10.32
N LEU A 134 3.22 4.76 -10.54
CA LEU A 134 2.94 3.79 -9.48
C LEU A 134 3.97 3.81 -8.36
N SER A 135 5.22 4.13 -8.67
CA SER A 135 6.23 4.37 -7.64
C SER A 135 5.85 5.53 -6.73
N SER A 136 5.32 6.63 -7.30
CA SER A 136 4.86 7.78 -6.50
C SER A 136 3.65 7.44 -5.64
N LEU A 137 2.71 6.62 -6.14
CA LEU A 137 1.58 6.11 -5.36
C LEU A 137 2.04 5.23 -4.19
N ALA A 138 3.13 4.48 -4.39
CA ALA A 138 3.76 3.66 -3.36
C ALA A 138 4.78 4.45 -2.50
N GLY A 139 4.77 5.79 -2.57
CA GLY A 139 5.62 6.66 -1.76
C GLY A 139 7.05 6.83 -2.26
N GLY A 140 7.37 6.47 -3.52
CA GLY A 140 8.66 6.75 -4.12
C GLY A 140 8.86 8.22 -4.46
N ARG A 141 10.11 8.59 -4.72
CA ARG A 141 10.45 9.92 -5.24
C ARG A 141 9.98 10.05 -6.68
N TYR A 142 9.36 11.16 -6.98
CA TYR A 142 8.93 11.49 -8.33
C TYR A 142 9.31 12.94 -8.66
N HIS A 143 10.10 13.11 -9.71
CA HIS A 143 10.59 14.39 -10.18
C HIS A 143 10.06 14.67 -11.60
N GLY A 144 8.77 14.62 -11.76
CA GLY A 144 8.10 14.94 -13.01
C GLY A 144 7.10 16.07 -12.85
N ALA A 145 6.38 16.38 -13.90
CA ALA A 145 5.22 17.23 -13.82
C ALA A 145 4.22 16.64 -12.79
N PRO A 146 3.54 17.47 -12.00
CA PRO A 146 2.55 16.97 -11.06
C PRO A 146 1.48 16.19 -11.82
N GLU A 147 1.08 15.06 -11.23
CA GLU A 147 0.01 14.27 -11.78
C GLU A 147 -1.28 15.10 -11.84
N PRO A 148 -2.08 14.96 -12.92
CA PRO A 148 -3.31 15.72 -13.06
C PRO A 148 -4.27 15.36 -11.91
N ASP A 149 -4.93 16.35 -11.34
CA ASP A 149 -5.98 16.20 -10.34
C ASP A 149 -7.25 15.60 -10.95
N SER A 150 -7.12 14.44 -11.56
CA SER A 150 -8.19 13.74 -12.27
C SER A 150 -8.66 12.55 -11.47
N ILE A 151 -9.89 12.11 -11.70
CA ILE A 151 -10.34 10.81 -11.22
C ILE A 151 -9.56 9.71 -11.93
N VAL A 152 -8.94 8.83 -11.14
CA VAL A 152 -8.30 7.62 -11.65
C VAL A 152 -8.96 6.41 -10.99
N VAL A 153 -9.40 5.46 -11.80
CA VAL A 153 -10.00 4.20 -11.35
C VAL A 153 -9.01 3.07 -11.60
N HIS A 154 -8.62 2.38 -10.54
CA HIS A 154 -7.77 1.20 -10.63
C HIS A 154 -8.60 -0.08 -10.43
N SER A 155 -8.39 -1.08 -11.27
CA SER A 155 -8.88 -2.45 -11.06
C SER A 155 -7.73 -3.43 -11.14
N LEU A 156 -7.46 -4.13 -10.04
CA LEU A 156 -6.42 -5.16 -9.92
C LEU A 156 -6.99 -6.60 -9.93
N GLY A 157 -8.29 -6.74 -10.14
CA GLY A 157 -8.94 -8.04 -10.18
C GLY A 157 -10.45 -7.96 -9.99
N PRO A 158 -11.12 -9.09 -10.03
CA PRO A 158 -12.58 -9.17 -10.03
C PRO A 158 -13.24 -8.46 -8.86
N GLY A 159 -14.19 -7.56 -9.16
CA GLY A 159 -14.97 -6.85 -8.15
C GLY A 159 -14.17 -5.88 -7.28
N ARG A 160 -12.96 -5.50 -7.71
CA ARG A 160 -12.08 -4.61 -6.94
C ARG A 160 -11.83 -3.31 -7.71
N LEU A 161 -12.31 -2.22 -7.15
CA LEU A 161 -12.09 -0.88 -7.68
C LEU A 161 -11.44 0.00 -6.60
N THR A 162 -10.38 0.69 -6.95
CA THR A 162 -9.78 1.74 -6.11
C THR A 162 -9.88 3.08 -6.85
N ILE A 163 -10.42 4.07 -6.17
CA ILE A 163 -10.66 5.41 -6.73
C ILE A 163 -9.60 6.36 -6.17
N HIS A 164 -8.97 7.09 -7.07
CA HIS A 164 -7.97 8.10 -6.75
C HIS A 164 -8.37 9.47 -7.30
N LEU A 165 -7.92 10.52 -6.63
CA LEU A 165 -7.78 11.87 -7.16
C LEU A 165 -6.29 12.13 -7.39
N GLY A 166 -5.84 12.11 -8.63
CA GLY A 166 -4.43 12.06 -8.93
C GLY A 166 -3.76 10.90 -8.21
N LYS A 167 -2.79 11.19 -7.36
CA LYS A 167 -2.09 10.19 -6.51
C LYS A 167 -2.82 9.86 -5.21
N HIS A 168 -3.83 10.64 -4.82
CA HIS A 168 -4.49 10.47 -3.53
C HIS A 168 -5.63 9.46 -3.62
N ARG A 169 -5.51 8.37 -2.90
CA ARG A 169 -6.59 7.40 -2.78
C ARG A 169 -7.78 8.01 -2.04
N ILE A 170 -8.98 7.81 -2.59
CA ILE A 170 -10.25 8.30 -2.03
C ILE A 170 -11.01 7.16 -1.37
N ALA A 171 -11.24 6.07 -2.10
CA ALA A 171 -12.01 4.92 -1.62
C ALA A 171 -11.64 3.65 -2.38
N THR A 172 -11.91 2.50 -1.78
CA THR A 172 -11.79 1.19 -2.42
C THR A 172 -13.05 0.37 -2.19
N LEU A 173 -13.56 -0.26 -3.24
CA LEU A 173 -14.54 -1.34 -3.19
C LEU A 173 -13.82 -2.65 -3.43
N ALA A 174 -13.89 -3.59 -2.49
CA ALA A 174 -13.33 -4.93 -2.63
C ALA A 174 -14.11 -5.94 -1.80
N GLY A 175 -14.39 -7.13 -2.34
CA GLY A 175 -15.13 -8.17 -1.63
C GLY A 175 -16.50 -7.73 -1.12
N GLY A 176 -17.18 -6.84 -1.85
CA GLY A 176 -18.47 -6.27 -1.44
C GLY A 176 -18.39 -5.32 -0.24
N ARG A 177 -17.22 -4.79 0.11
CA ARG A 177 -17.03 -3.81 1.17
C ARG A 177 -16.38 -2.55 0.61
N ILE A 178 -16.78 -1.39 1.14
CA ILE A 178 -16.18 -0.11 0.76
C ILE A 178 -15.37 0.42 1.93
N GLU A 179 -14.12 0.77 1.66
CA GLU A 179 -13.25 1.50 2.57
C GLU A 179 -12.94 2.88 2.02
N SER A 180 -13.02 3.88 2.88
CA SER A 180 -12.51 5.22 2.61
C SER A 180 -11.05 5.32 3.05
N ARG A 181 -10.37 6.40 2.65
CA ARG A 181 -9.02 6.74 3.13
C ARG A 181 -8.92 6.79 4.67
N ALA A 182 -10.04 7.05 5.36
CA ALA A 182 -10.08 7.09 6.82
C ALA A 182 -9.76 5.73 7.49
N PHE A 183 -9.75 4.62 6.73
CA PHE A 183 -9.39 3.29 7.23
C PHE A 183 -8.02 2.85 6.70
N ASP A 184 -7.01 3.68 6.89
CA ASP A 184 -5.63 3.30 6.64
C ASP A 184 -4.95 2.92 7.96
N LEU A 185 -4.64 1.64 8.13
CA LEU A 185 -4.04 1.12 9.37
C LEU A 185 -2.73 1.81 9.75
N PHE A 186 -2.00 2.30 8.77
CA PHE A 186 -0.77 3.03 9.03
C PHE A 186 -0.99 4.41 9.69
N GLU A 187 -2.23 4.91 9.67
CA GLU A 187 -2.63 6.11 10.41
C GLU A 187 -3.17 5.79 11.81
N SER A 188 -3.31 4.51 12.18
CA SER A 188 -3.75 4.13 13.52
C SER A 188 -2.71 4.48 14.58
N LYS A 189 -3.17 4.93 15.73
CA LYS A 189 -2.31 5.27 16.88
C LYS A 189 -1.57 4.06 17.40
N TRP A 190 -2.24 2.91 17.45
CA TRP A 190 -1.63 1.69 17.96
C TRP A 190 -0.46 1.22 17.09
N LEU A 191 -0.58 1.28 15.76
CA LEU A 191 0.51 0.87 14.87
C LEU A 191 1.67 1.87 14.93
N GLN A 192 1.38 3.16 15.02
CA GLN A 192 2.40 4.18 15.20
C GLN A 192 3.16 3.99 16.52
N THR A 193 2.48 3.56 17.58
CA THR A 193 3.10 3.29 18.89
C THR A 193 4.06 2.09 18.82
N VAL A 194 3.71 1.02 18.11
CA VAL A 194 4.56 -0.16 17.94
C VAL A 194 5.96 0.19 17.42
N PHE A 195 6.07 1.18 16.52
CA PHE A 195 7.34 1.56 15.92
C PHE A 195 7.97 2.84 16.50
N SER A 196 7.41 3.41 17.58
CA SER A 196 7.83 4.72 18.08
C SER A 196 9.28 4.74 18.56
N GLN A 197 9.71 3.73 19.31
CA GLN A 197 11.07 3.64 19.84
C GLN A 197 12.11 3.46 18.72
N VAL A 198 11.86 2.56 17.80
CA VAL A 198 12.77 2.26 16.69
C VAL A 198 12.95 3.47 15.76
N ARG A 199 11.90 4.29 15.57
CA ARG A 199 12.04 5.53 14.80
C ARG A 199 13.01 6.52 15.43
N THR A 200 12.92 6.67 16.75
CA THR A 200 13.84 7.55 17.48
C THR A 200 15.28 7.02 17.46
N SER A 201 15.46 5.70 17.62
CA SER A 201 16.80 5.09 17.56
C SER A 201 17.46 5.27 16.18
N PHE A 202 16.72 5.19 15.08
CA PHE A 202 17.29 5.47 13.75
C PHE A 202 17.88 6.87 13.62
N LEU A 203 17.19 7.88 14.13
CA LEU A 203 17.72 9.24 14.12
C LEU A 203 18.93 9.38 15.05
N GLN A 204 18.86 8.79 16.23
CA GLN A 204 20.00 8.80 17.18
C GLN A 204 21.24 8.09 16.61
N GLU A 205 21.07 6.93 15.99
CA GLU A 205 22.16 6.21 15.34
C GLU A 205 22.73 7.00 14.16
N ALA A 206 21.88 7.59 13.32
CA ALA A 206 22.33 8.36 12.16
C ALA A 206 23.15 9.60 12.57
N PHE A 207 22.75 10.31 13.62
CA PHE A 207 23.39 11.55 14.07
C PHE A 207 24.43 11.32 15.21
N GLY A 208 24.55 10.11 15.76
CA GLY A 208 25.34 9.86 16.97
C GLY A 208 26.82 10.24 16.88
N GLU A 209 27.40 10.21 15.68
CA GLU A 209 28.79 10.57 15.41
C GLU A 209 28.93 11.93 14.69
N VAL A 210 27.82 12.62 14.40
CA VAL A 210 27.81 13.86 13.63
C VAL A 210 27.90 15.07 14.54
N THR A 211 29.04 15.74 14.55
CA THR A 211 29.28 17.00 15.27
C THR A 211 29.23 18.23 14.35
N ASP A 212 28.95 18.04 13.06
CA ASP A 212 29.05 19.08 12.04
C ASP A 212 27.75 19.93 11.97
N ALA A 213 27.87 21.22 12.15
CA ALA A 213 26.76 22.19 12.06
C ALA A 213 26.12 22.30 10.65
N ARG A 214 26.66 21.59 9.66
CA ARG A 214 26.11 21.55 8.29
C ARG A 214 24.93 20.58 8.13
N TYR A 215 24.46 19.96 9.18
CA TYR A 215 23.30 19.07 9.18
C TYR A 215 22.16 19.71 9.95
N VAL A 216 20.99 19.80 9.32
CA VAL A 216 19.75 20.22 10.00
C VAL A 216 19.04 19.02 10.63
N PRO A 217 18.21 19.22 11.65
CA PRO A 217 17.38 18.16 12.21
C PRO A 217 16.50 17.52 11.13
N VAL A 218 16.29 16.22 11.24
CA VAL A 218 15.35 15.47 10.40
C VAL A 218 14.14 15.09 11.23
N ASP A 219 12.96 15.31 10.66
CA ASP A 219 11.69 14.97 11.29
C ASP A 219 11.55 13.47 11.49
N VAL A 220 11.11 13.05 12.66
CA VAL A 220 10.81 11.63 12.96
C VAL A 220 9.74 11.05 12.03
N ASP A 221 8.85 11.90 11.53
CA ASP A 221 7.83 11.51 10.54
C ASP A 221 8.45 11.07 9.20
N PHE A 222 9.61 11.59 8.83
CA PHE A 222 10.36 11.09 7.68
C PHE A 222 10.69 9.61 7.82
N VAL A 223 11.20 9.18 8.98
CA VAL A 223 11.50 7.77 9.27
C VAL A 223 10.22 6.91 9.23
N ARG A 224 9.12 7.44 9.77
CA ARG A 224 7.81 6.78 9.69
C ARG A 224 7.40 6.54 8.23
N MET A 225 7.48 7.57 7.41
CA MET A 225 7.08 7.49 6.00
C MET A 225 7.98 6.55 5.20
N MET A 226 9.29 6.53 5.46
CA MET A 226 10.21 5.61 4.81
C MET A 226 9.87 4.15 5.14
N THR A 227 9.70 3.83 6.42
CA THR A 227 9.35 2.47 6.87
C THR A 227 7.98 2.05 6.34
N TYR A 228 6.99 2.93 6.42
CA TYR A 228 5.66 2.73 5.84
C TYR A 228 5.75 2.33 4.36
N ASN A 229 6.49 3.10 3.56
CA ASN A 229 6.60 2.85 2.12
C ASN A 229 7.30 1.52 1.80
N ILE A 230 8.30 1.12 2.57
CA ILE A 230 8.95 -0.19 2.39
C ILE A 230 7.96 -1.32 2.67
N VAL A 231 7.25 -1.28 3.79
CA VAL A 231 6.24 -2.30 4.13
C VAL A 231 5.13 -2.32 3.09
N LEU A 232 4.60 -1.16 2.71
CA LEU A 232 3.56 -1.02 1.70
C LEU A 232 3.96 -1.64 0.35
N ARG A 233 5.17 -1.32 -0.13
CA ARG A 233 5.73 -1.87 -1.39
C ARG A 233 5.89 -3.37 -1.30
N THR A 234 6.49 -3.88 -0.21
CA THR A 234 6.67 -5.32 0.02
C THR A 234 5.33 -6.05 -0.07
N LEU A 235 4.32 -5.59 0.66
CA LEU A 235 2.99 -6.19 0.66
C LEU A 235 2.30 -6.09 -0.71
N SER A 236 2.50 -4.99 -1.44
CA SER A 236 1.98 -4.81 -2.79
C SER A 236 2.60 -5.79 -3.79
N VAL A 237 3.91 -6.03 -3.71
CA VAL A 237 4.61 -7.00 -4.56
C VAL A 237 4.11 -8.42 -4.27
N VAL A 238 4.02 -8.83 -3.00
CA VAL A 238 3.50 -10.15 -2.59
C VAL A 238 2.07 -10.36 -3.10
N ARG A 239 1.21 -9.34 -2.93
CA ARG A 239 -0.18 -9.38 -3.37
C ARG A 239 -0.29 -9.53 -4.90
N ASN A 240 0.51 -8.77 -5.65
CA ASN A 240 0.50 -8.81 -7.11
C ASN A 240 1.07 -10.12 -7.65
N GLY A 241 2.02 -10.74 -6.93
CA GLY A 241 2.58 -12.06 -7.21
C GLY A 241 1.60 -13.24 -6.97
N ARG A 242 0.48 -12.99 -6.26
CA ARG A 242 -0.59 -14.00 -5.99
C ARG A 242 -0.16 -15.29 -5.29
N HIS A 243 1.05 -15.31 -4.72
CA HIS A 243 1.51 -16.49 -3.95
C HIS A 243 1.12 -16.40 -2.48
N GLY A 244 0.66 -15.22 -2.03
CA GLY A 244 0.45 -14.93 -0.62
C GLY A 244 1.77 -14.94 0.15
N GLY A 245 1.73 -14.53 1.42
CA GLY A 245 2.92 -14.50 2.26
C GLY A 245 2.59 -14.12 3.70
N THR A 246 3.53 -14.35 4.60
CA THR A 246 3.41 -13.94 6.00
C THR A 246 4.66 -13.18 6.41
N LEU A 247 4.48 -11.98 6.95
CA LEU A 247 5.52 -11.18 7.58
C LEU A 247 5.27 -11.14 9.08
N VAL A 248 6.26 -11.53 9.87
CA VAL A 248 6.24 -11.42 11.32
C VAL A 248 7.27 -10.39 11.75
N ILE A 249 6.82 -9.37 12.46
CA ILE A 249 7.66 -8.28 12.96
C ILE A 249 7.74 -8.43 14.48
N ILE A 250 8.95 -8.56 14.99
CA ILE A 250 9.25 -8.75 16.40
C ILE A 250 9.98 -7.55 16.99
N GLU A 251 9.93 -7.39 18.28
CA GLU A 251 10.81 -6.46 18.99
C GLU A 251 12.24 -6.98 18.97
N PRO A 252 13.27 -6.10 18.84
CA PRO A 252 14.67 -6.53 18.82
C PRO A 252 15.06 -7.37 20.04
N GLU A 253 14.51 -7.06 21.20
CA GLU A 253 14.76 -7.74 22.48
C GLU A 253 14.26 -9.20 22.48
N ASP A 254 13.27 -9.52 21.67
CA ASP A 254 12.70 -10.87 21.57
C ASP A 254 13.49 -11.79 20.64
N GLU A 255 14.45 -11.26 19.85
CA GLU A 255 15.19 -12.03 18.86
C GLU A 255 15.90 -13.24 19.49
N ALA A 256 16.62 -13.03 20.56
CA ALA A 256 17.40 -14.11 21.21
C ALA A 256 16.49 -15.26 21.69
N MET A 257 15.33 -14.93 22.26
CA MET A 257 14.34 -15.90 22.71
C MET A 257 13.75 -16.67 21.53
N LEU A 258 13.41 -15.98 20.44
CA LEU A 258 12.75 -16.58 19.28
C LEU A 258 13.71 -17.39 18.39
N ARG A 259 15.03 -17.18 18.50
CA ARG A 259 16.07 -18.02 17.88
C ARG A 259 16.36 -19.30 18.64
N SER A 260 15.89 -19.43 19.88
CA SER A 260 16.11 -20.64 20.69
C SER A 260 15.46 -21.86 20.02
N PRO A 261 16.07 -23.05 20.08
CA PRO A 261 15.47 -24.29 19.61
C PRO A 261 14.13 -24.65 20.27
N ALA A 262 13.91 -24.16 21.49
CA ALA A 262 12.65 -24.32 22.22
C ALA A 262 11.58 -23.30 21.85
N ALA A 263 11.89 -22.33 20.96
CA ALA A 263 10.95 -21.31 20.55
C ALA A 263 9.83 -21.88 19.66
N ALA A 264 8.70 -21.19 19.65
CA ALA A 264 7.58 -21.50 18.75
C ALA A 264 7.83 -21.13 17.29
N LEU A 265 9.06 -20.71 16.93
CA LEU A 265 9.51 -20.46 15.56
C LEU A 265 10.55 -21.50 15.16
N ARG A 266 10.28 -22.21 14.06
CA ARG A 266 11.27 -23.08 13.43
C ARG A 266 11.60 -22.53 12.04
N PHE A 267 12.83 -22.02 11.89
CA PHE A 267 13.30 -21.48 10.63
C PHE A 267 13.79 -22.59 9.68
N LYS A 268 13.37 -22.57 8.43
CA LYS A 268 14.04 -23.30 7.35
C LYS A 268 15.38 -22.63 7.05
N TYR A 269 15.39 -21.30 7.02
CA TYR A 269 16.56 -20.48 6.71
C TYR A 269 16.73 -19.38 7.75
N LEU A 270 17.57 -19.63 8.73
CA LEU A 270 17.97 -18.64 9.73
C LEU A 270 19.16 -17.83 9.18
N ILE A 271 19.05 -16.51 9.22
CA ILE A 271 20.11 -15.63 8.71
C ILE A 271 21.18 -15.44 9.79
N ALA A 272 22.44 -15.64 9.40
CA ALA A 272 23.57 -15.42 10.28
C ALA A 272 23.67 -13.96 10.74
N ASP A 273 24.28 -13.74 11.90
CA ASP A 273 24.56 -12.39 12.36
C ASP A 273 25.68 -11.78 11.50
N CYS A 274 25.27 -10.91 10.59
CA CYS A 274 26.17 -10.25 9.65
C CYS A 274 25.64 -8.84 9.31
N PRO A 275 26.51 -7.95 8.84
CA PRO A 275 26.09 -6.58 8.50
C PRO A 275 24.97 -6.51 7.45
N ALA A 276 24.82 -7.51 6.59
CA ALA A 276 23.78 -7.54 5.56
C ALA A 276 22.37 -7.59 6.15
N ARG A 277 22.16 -8.18 7.33
CA ARG A 277 20.89 -8.19 8.05
C ARG A 277 20.32 -6.78 8.24
N ARG A 278 21.18 -5.82 8.55
CA ARG A 278 20.84 -4.42 8.86
C ARG A 278 20.89 -3.53 7.62
N ARG A 279 20.67 -4.09 6.41
CA ARG A 279 20.73 -3.33 5.15
C ARG A 279 19.80 -2.13 5.16
N TYR A 280 18.56 -2.31 5.61
CA TYR A 280 17.57 -1.23 5.69
C TYR A 280 18.06 -0.09 6.60
N ALA A 281 18.48 -0.40 7.82
CA ALA A 281 18.97 0.59 8.78
C ALA A 281 20.11 1.43 8.20
N ARG A 282 21.06 0.79 7.53
CA ARG A 282 22.20 1.49 6.89
C ARG A 282 21.78 2.40 5.73
N MET A 283 20.85 1.94 4.88
CA MET A 283 20.35 2.76 3.79
C MET A 283 19.55 3.96 4.33
N LEU A 284 18.72 3.73 5.35
CA LEU A 284 17.94 4.78 6.00
C LEU A 284 18.84 5.82 6.67
N SER A 285 19.88 5.40 7.41
CA SER A 285 20.84 6.32 8.02
C SER A 285 21.57 7.19 7.00
N ARG A 286 21.97 6.61 5.86
CA ARG A 286 22.55 7.39 4.75
C ARG A 286 21.55 8.39 4.18
N ALA A 287 20.31 7.98 3.96
CA ALA A 287 19.26 8.87 3.46
C ALA A 287 18.97 10.03 4.42
N ILE A 288 18.92 9.76 5.74
CA ILE A 288 18.76 10.77 6.80
C ILE A 288 19.87 11.80 6.71
N LEU A 289 21.13 11.37 6.71
CA LEU A 289 22.29 12.26 6.69
C LEU A 289 22.38 13.05 5.39
N ARG A 290 22.13 12.40 4.24
CA ARG A 290 22.14 13.10 2.96
C ARG A 290 21.05 14.16 2.88
N LEU A 291 19.85 13.82 3.30
CA LEU A 291 18.71 14.74 3.34
C LEU A 291 18.98 15.94 4.26
N ALA A 292 19.49 15.69 5.46
CA ALA A 292 19.85 16.73 6.44
C ALA A 292 20.87 17.71 5.87
N LYS A 293 21.89 17.20 5.19
CA LYS A 293 22.95 18.00 4.55
C LYS A 293 22.41 18.84 3.39
N LEU A 294 21.60 18.25 2.53
CA LEU A 294 20.99 18.95 1.39
C LEU A 294 20.02 20.04 1.85
N ALA A 295 19.18 19.75 2.81
CA ALA A 295 18.26 20.74 3.38
C ALA A 295 19.01 21.94 3.97
N SER A 296 20.13 21.70 4.67
CA SER A 296 21.01 22.76 5.13
C SER A 296 21.55 23.61 3.99
N HIS A 297 22.03 23.01 2.91
CA HIS A 297 22.47 23.73 1.71
C HIS A 297 21.38 24.61 1.11
N HIS A 298 20.14 24.14 1.15
CA HIS A 298 18.96 24.90 0.70
C HIS A 298 18.39 25.83 1.78
N ARG A 299 19.14 26.09 2.85
CA ARG A 299 18.77 26.98 3.98
C ARG A 299 17.42 26.64 4.61
N LYS A 300 17.07 25.36 4.65
CA LYS A 300 15.89 24.88 5.36
C LYS A 300 16.21 24.73 6.85
N PRO A 301 15.28 25.05 7.75
CA PRO A 301 15.52 24.91 9.20
C PRO A 301 15.49 23.44 9.67
N ASN A 302 14.79 22.59 8.96
CA ASN A 302 14.66 21.15 9.18
C ASN A 302 14.46 20.42 7.85
N ALA A 303 14.49 19.10 7.87
CA ALA A 303 14.23 18.25 6.73
C ALA A 303 13.19 17.19 7.08
N GLY A 304 12.30 16.92 6.13
CA GLY A 304 11.22 15.94 6.31
C GLY A 304 10.85 15.25 4.99
N TRP A 305 9.67 14.67 4.97
CA TRP A 305 9.17 13.95 3.80
C TRP A 305 9.03 14.86 2.57
N THR A 306 8.61 16.11 2.77
CA THR A 306 8.46 17.08 1.67
C THR A 306 9.80 17.38 1.02
N GLU A 307 10.84 17.65 1.80
CA GLU A 307 12.20 17.90 1.29
C GLU A 307 12.75 16.67 0.58
N TYR A 308 12.53 15.47 1.13
CA TYR A 308 12.92 14.23 0.49
C TYR A 308 12.28 14.06 -0.89
N GLN A 309 11.01 14.40 -1.04
CA GLN A 309 10.30 14.28 -2.32
C GLN A 309 10.68 15.36 -3.34
N THR A 310 11.07 16.55 -2.89
CA THR A 310 11.22 17.72 -3.77
C THR A 310 12.66 18.08 -4.09
N LEU A 311 13.62 17.77 -3.22
CA LEU A 311 15.02 18.11 -3.46
C LEU A 311 15.63 17.19 -4.52
N MET A 312 16.17 17.81 -5.57
CA MET A 312 16.84 17.11 -6.66
C MET A 312 18.25 16.72 -6.22
N ASP A 313 18.52 15.42 -6.11
CA ASP A 313 19.81 14.89 -5.72
C ASP A 313 19.97 13.44 -6.22
N ALA A 314 21.07 13.17 -6.90
CA ALA A 314 21.35 11.85 -7.49
C ALA A 314 21.52 10.78 -6.42
N GLU A 315 22.25 11.07 -5.33
CA GLU A 315 22.51 10.11 -4.26
C GLU A 315 21.22 9.72 -3.52
N LEU A 316 20.30 10.69 -3.26
CA LEU A 316 18.98 10.36 -2.71
C LEU A 316 18.14 9.55 -3.68
N SER A 317 18.28 9.77 -4.99
CA SER A 317 17.55 8.99 -5.99
C SER A 317 18.07 7.54 -6.06
N ASP A 318 19.37 7.35 -6.01
CA ASP A 318 19.99 6.02 -5.95
C ASP A 318 19.57 5.26 -4.67
N MET A 319 19.46 5.98 -3.54
CA MET A 319 18.96 5.39 -2.29
C MET A 319 17.49 5.01 -2.37
N ASP A 320 16.65 5.82 -3.01
CA ASP A 320 15.23 5.49 -3.20
C ASP A 320 15.08 4.22 -4.06
N GLU A 321 15.88 4.09 -5.11
CA GLU A 321 15.93 2.88 -5.94
C GLU A 321 16.40 1.66 -5.15
N ALA A 322 17.46 1.80 -4.35
CA ALA A 322 17.97 0.73 -3.50
C ALA A 322 16.95 0.30 -2.42
N LEU A 323 16.20 1.23 -1.86
CA LEU A 323 15.11 0.96 -0.92
C LEU A 323 13.92 0.28 -1.62
N PHE A 324 13.63 0.68 -2.85
CA PHE A 324 12.63 0.02 -3.67
C PHE A 324 13.01 -1.45 -3.95
N ASP A 325 14.25 -1.69 -4.36
CA ASP A 325 14.80 -3.04 -4.57
C ASP A 325 14.76 -3.88 -3.28
N PHE A 326 15.05 -3.26 -2.14
CA PHE A 326 14.96 -3.95 -0.86
C PHE A 326 13.54 -4.41 -0.52
N ALA A 327 12.52 -3.64 -0.86
CA ALA A 327 11.13 -4.05 -0.69
C ALA A 327 10.77 -5.27 -1.56
N HIS A 328 11.29 -5.34 -2.80
CA HIS A 328 11.15 -6.51 -3.67
C HIS A 328 11.86 -7.73 -3.07
N PHE A 329 13.07 -7.55 -2.58
CA PHE A 329 13.82 -8.61 -1.90
C PHE A 329 13.06 -9.17 -0.69
N LEU A 330 12.44 -8.33 0.16
CA LEU A 330 11.58 -8.82 1.25
C LEU A 330 10.38 -9.62 0.72
N ALA A 331 9.78 -9.17 -0.37
CA ALA A 331 8.65 -9.87 -0.98
C ALA A 331 9.06 -11.25 -1.53
N ASP A 332 10.25 -11.36 -2.13
CA ASP A 332 10.80 -12.65 -2.61
C ASP A 332 11.02 -13.62 -1.45
N LEU A 333 11.52 -13.14 -0.31
CA LEU A 333 11.67 -13.96 0.89
C LEU A 333 10.31 -14.41 1.46
N MET A 334 9.26 -13.58 1.32
CA MET A 334 7.90 -13.93 1.73
C MET A 334 7.23 -14.95 0.79
N ALA A 335 7.75 -15.15 -0.42
CA ALA A 335 7.25 -16.16 -1.35
C ALA A 335 7.60 -17.60 -0.93
N VAL A 336 8.61 -17.75 -0.07
CA VAL A 336 8.98 -19.06 0.48
C VAL A 336 7.94 -19.51 1.50
N ASP A 337 7.52 -20.76 1.40
CA ASP A 337 6.53 -21.32 2.32
C ASP A 337 6.98 -21.24 3.78
N GLY A 338 6.15 -20.58 4.60
CA GLY A 338 6.41 -20.16 5.96
C GLY A 338 6.35 -18.63 6.10
N ALA A 339 6.88 -18.09 7.18
CA ALA A 339 6.91 -16.66 7.44
C ALA A 339 8.31 -16.07 7.22
N LEU A 340 8.36 -14.83 6.72
CA LEU A 340 9.52 -13.96 6.86
C LEU A 340 9.46 -13.33 8.25
N VAL A 341 10.56 -13.39 9.00
CA VAL A 341 10.65 -12.79 10.32
C VAL A 341 11.72 -11.68 10.29
N VAL A 342 11.31 -10.50 10.73
CA VAL A 342 12.15 -9.30 10.82
C VAL A 342 11.95 -8.63 12.18
N THR A 343 12.88 -7.77 12.58
CA THR A 343 12.69 -6.88 13.72
C THR A 343 11.84 -5.64 13.31
N GLN A 344 11.43 -4.82 14.27
CA GLN A 344 10.82 -3.51 14.02
C GLN A 344 11.73 -2.57 13.21
N ALA A 345 13.06 -2.80 13.24
CA ALA A 345 14.03 -2.08 12.41
C ALA A 345 14.17 -2.67 10.99
N LEU A 346 13.36 -3.66 10.63
CA LEU A 346 13.45 -4.45 9.39
C LEU A 346 14.81 -5.21 9.27
N ASP A 347 15.46 -5.52 10.38
CA ASP A 347 16.59 -6.42 10.39
C ASP A 347 16.12 -7.85 10.13
N LEU A 348 16.79 -8.52 9.20
CA LEU A 348 16.41 -9.86 8.77
C LEU A 348 16.81 -10.91 9.81
N ILE A 349 15.84 -11.67 10.31
CA ILE A 349 16.07 -12.78 11.25
C ILE A 349 16.15 -14.11 10.50
N GLY A 350 15.17 -14.38 9.64
CA GLY A 350 15.09 -15.60 8.87
C GLY A 350 13.78 -15.67 8.07
N PHE A 351 13.69 -16.67 7.22
CA PHE A 351 12.52 -16.89 6.37
C PHE A 351 12.16 -18.38 6.26
N GLY A 352 10.98 -18.67 5.69
CA GLY A 352 10.42 -20.01 5.73
C GLY A 352 10.16 -20.47 7.16
N ALA A 353 9.83 -19.54 8.07
CA ALA A 353 9.59 -19.85 9.46
C ALA A 353 8.23 -20.51 9.66
N GLU A 354 8.21 -21.67 10.33
CA GLU A 354 7.03 -22.36 10.78
C GLU A 354 6.60 -21.82 12.13
N LEU A 355 5.35 -21.38 12.26
CA LEU A 355 4.78 -20.86 13.50
C LEU A 355 4.15 -22.02 14.27
N ARG A 356 4.77 -22.47 15.39
CA ARG A 356 4.43 -23.70 16.12
C ARG A 356 3.77 -23.47 17.47
N PHE A 357 3.13 -22.34 17.70
CA PHE A 357 2.50 -22.11 18.98
C PHE A 357 1.13 -22.80 19.07
N GLU A 358 0.98 -23.69 20.06
CA GLU A 358 -0.31 -24.29 20.40
C GLU A 358 -1.05 -23.44 21.41
N ALA A 359 -1.99 -22.62 20.95
CA ALA A 359 -2.90 -21.90 21.83
C ALA A 359 -4.05 -22.83 22.25
N THR A 360 -3.88 -23.56 23.38
CA THR A 360 -4.97 -24.34 23.94
C THR A 360 -6.13 -23.42 24.36
N GLY A 361 -7.35 -23.78 23.96
CA GLY A 361 -8.58 -23.07 24.35
C GLY A 361 -8.96 -21.83 23.50
N MET A 362 -8.18 -21.46 22.50
CA MET A 362 -8.55 -20.35 21.59
C MET A 362 -9.62 -20.80 20.61
N LYS A 363 -10.85 -20.28 20.75
CA LYS A 363 -12.01 -20.62 19.90
C LYS A 363 -12.35 -19.54 18.86
N SER A 364 -12.00 -18.29 19.13
CA SER A 364 -12.31 -17.15 18.27
C SER A 364 -11.21 -16.09 18.33
N VAL A 365 -11.26 -15.16 17.38
CA VAL A 365 -10.44 -13.95 17.30
C VAL A 365 -11.34 -12.74 17.15
N ARG A 366 -10.82 -11.55 17.46
CA ARG A 366 -11.52 -10.29 17.22
C ARG A 366 -11.22 -9.79 15.81
N HIS A 367 -12.25 -9.57 15.03
CA HIS A 367 -12.18 -8.79 13.79
C HIS A 367 -12.45 -7.32 14.12
N ALA A 368 -11.46 -6.47 14.02
CA ALA A 368 -11.61 -5.04 14.25
C ALA A 368 -12.45 -4.40 13.14
N LEU A 369 -13.44 -3.60 13.53
CA LEU A 369 -14.36 -2.90 12.65
C LEU A 369 -14.06 -1.40 12.58
N ASP A 370 -13.15 -0.92 13.42
CA ASP A 370 -12.63 0.43 13.44
C ASP A 370 -11.09 0.42 13.44
N LEU A 371 -10.50 1.59 13.19
CA LEU A 371 -9.06 1.73 13.02
C LEU A 371 -8.27 1.39 14.29
N GLU A 372 -8.82 1.71 15.46
CA GLU A 372 -8.15 1.51 16.75
C GLU A 372 -8.49 0.16 17.42
N GLY A 373 -9.41 -0.63 16.84
CA GLY A 373 -9.82 -1.93 17.38
C GLY A 373 -10.70 -1.81 18.63
N GLU A 374 -11.38 -0.68 18.80
CA GLU A 374 -12.34 -0.48 19.90
C GLU A 374 -13.68 -1.14 19.61
N ILE A 375 -14.05 -1.25 18.33
CA ILE A 375 -15.25 -1.93 17.85
C ILE A 375 -14.81 -3.19 17.11
N TRP A 376 -15.35 -4.32 17.48
CA TRP A 376 -14.98 -5.62 16.88
C TRP A 376 -16.17 -6.58 16.78
N ALA A 377 -16.01 -7.59 15.94
CA ALA A 377 -16.86 -8.79 15.89
C ALA A 377 -16.01 -10.02 16.24
N ASN A 378 -16.61 -11.02 16.91
CA ASN A 378 -15.93 -12.30 17.15
C ASN A 378 -16.04 -13.18 15.90
N GLU A 379 -14.92 -13.75 15.47
CA GLU A 379 -14.87 -14.70 14.37
C GLU A 379 -14.37 -16.05 14.87
N PRO A 380 -15.13 -17.16 14.63
CA PRO A 380 -14.71 -18.50 14.99
C PRO A 380 -13.47 -18.93 14.22
N LEU A 381 -12.50 -19.56 14.89
CA LEU A 381 -11.27 -20.05 14.26
C LEU A 381 -11.49 -21.15 13.22
N ASP A 382 -12.60 -21.89 13.31
CA ASP A 382 -12.91 -22.99 12.39
C ASP A 382 -13.18 -22.49 10.96
N ASN A 383 -13.60 -21.23 10.81
CA ASN A 383 -13.88 -20.61 9.52
C ASN A 383 -12.62 -20.03 8.84
N VAL A 384 -11.43 -20.14 9.47
CA VAL A 384 -10.23 -19.44 9.02
C VAL A 384 -9.22 -20.42 8.43
N GLY A 385 -8.55 -20.02 7.35
CA GLY A 385 -7.53 -20.84 6.69
C GLY A 385 -6.31 -21.14 7.60
N THR A 386 -5.58 -22.19 7.28
CA THR A 386 -4.47 -22.72 8.08
C THR A 386 -3.40 -21.66 8.39
N ARG A 387 -3.02 -20.84 7.40
CA ARG A 387 -2.01 -19.78 7.55
C ARG A 387 -2.45 -18.74 8.58
N HIS A 388 -3.67 -18.23 8.50
CA HIS A 388 -4.22 -17.27 9.45
C HIS A 388 -4.32 -17.86 10.86
N ARG A 389 -4.79 -19.10 10.96
CA ARG A 389 -4.89 -19.80 12.26
C ARG A 389 -3.53 -19.94 12.95
N ALA A 390 -2.48 -20.27 12.21
CA ALA A 390 -1.12 -20.34 12.74
C ALA A 390 -0.65 -18.99 13.27
N VAL A 391 -0.90 -17.91 12.51
CA VAL A 391 -0.56 -16.54 12.91
C VAL A 391 -1.33 -16.11 14.15
N TYR A 392 -2.63 -16.38 14.23
CA TYR A 392 -3.45 -16.00 15.40
C TYR A 392 -2.94 -16.69 16.67
N ARG A 393 -2.64 -18.00 16.58
CA ARG A 393 -2.06 -18.75 17.72
C ARG A 393 -0.71 -18.19 18.11
N PHE A 394 0.13 -17.84 17.13
CA PHE A 394 1.43 -17.25 17.40
C PHE A 394 1.32 -15.90 18.11
N CYS A 395 0.46 -14.99 17.63
CA CYS A 395 0.23 -13.68 18.28
C CYS A 395 -0.40 -13.81 19.68
N ARG A 396 -1.10 -14.93 19.99
CA ARG A 396 -1.56 -15.22 21.34
C ARG A 396 -0.39 -15.52 22.29
N GLY A 397 0.58 -16.29 21.81
CA GLY A 397 1.75 -16.68 22.60
C GLY A 397 2.82 -15.60 22.70
N TYR A 398 2.90 -14.73 21.68
CA TYR A 398 3.87 -13.65 21.62
C TYR A 398 3.16 -12.29 21.45
N PRO A 399 2.66 -11.71 22.56
CA PRO A 399 1.77 -10.54 22.51
C PRO A 399 2.40 -9.28 21.90
N ARG A 400 3.73 -9.17 21.91
CA ARG A 400 4.46 -8.00 21.39
C ARG A 400 4.71 -8.08 19.88
N CYS A 401 4.50 -9.22 19.23
CA CYS A 401 4.68 -9.35 17.80
C CYS A 401 3.53 -8.70 17.03
N LEU A 402 3.85 -8.26 15.82
CA LEU A 402 2.90 -7.89 14.78
C LEU A 402 3.07 -8.86 13.61
N ALA A 403 2.01 -9.47 13.16
CA ALA A 403 2.05 -10.29 11.96
C ALA A 403 1.18 -9.69 10.86
N ILE A 404 1.64 -9.78 9.61
CA ILE A 404 0.90 -9.34 8.44
C ILE A 404 0.77 -10.53 7.49
N VAL A 405 -0.48 -10.88 7.17
CA VAL A 405 -0.79 -12.00 6.28
C VAL A 405 -1.33 -11.46 4.98
N VAL A 406 -0.70 -11.82 3.89
CA VAL A 406 -1.19 -11.58 2.53
C VAL A 406 -1.73 -12.89 1.99
N SER A 407 -3.01 -12.94 1.64
CA SER A 407 -3.66 -14.12 1.06
C SER A 407 -3.53 -14.15 -0.46
N GLN A 408 -3.73 -15.32 -1.06
CA GLN A 408 -3.66 -15.50 -2.53
C GLN A 408 -4.74 -14.72 -3.27
N ASP A 409 -5.88 -14.46 -2.63
CA ASP A 409 -6.96 -13.62 -3.15
C ASP A 409 -6.65 -12.11 -3.08
N GLY A 410 -5.47 -11.75 -2.51
CA GLY A 410 -5.00 -10.38 -2.37
C GLY A 410 -5.54 -9.65 -1.14
N SER A 411 -6.21 -10.33 -0.21
CA SER A 411 -6.55 -9.75 1.08
C SER A 411 -5.30 -9.63 1.97
N VAL A 412 -5.24 -8.57 2.77
CA VAL A 412 -4.14 -8.32 3.69
C VAL A 412 -4.69 -8.10 5.08
N GLN A 413 -4.16 -8.83 6.05
CA GLN A 413 -4.56 -8.76 7.45
C GLN A 413 -3.37 -8.41 8.33
N PHE A 414 -3.55 -7.43 9.20
CA PHE A 414 -2.65 -7.12 10.29
C PHE A 414 -3.17 -7.80 11.55
N VAL A 415 -2.32 -8.54 12.23
CA VAL A 415 -2.69 -9.36 13.37
C VAL A 415 -1.76 -9.09 14.55
N ARG A 416 -2.31 -8.84 15.72
CA ARG A 416 -1.55 -8.72 16.96
C ARG A 416 -2.40 -9.08 18.17
N ASN A 417 -1.75 -9.25 19.31
CA ASN A 417 -2.46 -9.19 20.59
C ASN A 417 -2.75 -7.72 20.91
N HIS A 418 -4.02 -7.36 20.96
CA HIS A 418 -4.48 -6.00 21.25
C HIS A 418 -5.38 -6.03 22.48
N ASN A 419 -4.94 -5.33 23.54
CA ASN A 419 -5.66 -5.32 24.82
C ASN A 419 -5.96 -6.72 25.39
N GLY A 420 -4.97 -7.64 25.30
CA GLY A 420 -5.05 -8.99 25.84
C GLY A 420 -5.72 -10.03 24.92
N GLU A 421 -6.28 -9.60 23.80
CA GLU A 421 -6.97 -10.49 22.86
C GLU A 421 -6.36 -10.41 21.45
N VAL A 422 -6.29 -11.54 20.75
CA VAL A 422 -5.83 -11.57 19.38
C VAL A 422 -6.86 -10.87 18.49
N THR A 423 -6.42 -9.78 17.89
CA THR A 423 -7.26 -8.94 17.03
C THR A 423 -6.61 -8.84 15.67
N TYR A 424 -7.44 -8.90 14.62
CA TYR A 424 -6.98 -8.64 13.26
C TYR A 424 -7.76 -7.50 12.61
N TRP A 425 -7.08 -6.80 11.73
CA TRP A 425 -7.63 -5.74 10.88
C TRP A 425 -7.45 -6.14 9.42
N ASN A 426 -8.48 -5.95 8.62
CA ASN A 426 -8.36 -6.06 7.18
C ASN A 426 -7.88 -4.74 6.60
N GLN A 427 -6.82 -4.80 5.81
CA GLN A 427 -6.38 -3.68 4.97
C GLN A 427 -6.78 -3.99 3.53
N LEU A 428 -7.84 -3.36 3.03
CA LEU A 428 -8.38 -3.64 1.68
C LEU A 428 -7.63 -2.88 0.58
N SER A 429 -6.92 -1.83 0.92
CA SER A 429 -6.47 -0.85 -0.07
C SER A 429 -5.07 -0.31 0.16
N TRP A 430 -4.32 -0.26 -0.89
CA TRP A 430 -3.12 0.53 -1.11
C TRP A 430 -3.25 1.30 -2.41
#